data_a59028d082d8ff8d538a1f684f2f9d38
#
_entry.id   a59028d082d8ff8d538a1f684f2f9d38
#
_cell.length_a   1.000
_cell.length_b   1.000
_cell.length_c   1.000
_cell.angle_alpha   90.00
_cell.angle_beta   90.00
_cell.angle_gamma   90.00
#
_symmetry.space_group_name_H-M   'P 1'
#
loop_
_entity.id
_entity.type
_entity.pdbx_description
1 polymer ?
#
loop_
_entity_poly.entity_id
_entity_poly.type
_entity_poly.pdbx_seq_one_letter_code
_entity_poly.pdbx_strand_id
1 'polypeptide(L)'
;MKTFYLSVLFLFAAPAWAQIHPLFKDADMALGEKLIAENKCNECHIRRVGGDGSAMYKPKGRINNAGALRGMVEYCNTELNLGFFPEDTNSVAAVLNQRFYKFR
;
A
#
# COMPACT_ATOMS: atom_id res chain seq x y z
N MET A 1 43.56 -36.90 -1.62
CA MET A 1 42.95 -35.67 -2.14
C MET A 1 41.68 -35.39 -1.39
N LYS A 2 41.70 -34.33 -0.60
CA LYS A 2 40.49 -33.91 0.13
C LYS A 2 39.75 -32.92 -0.74
N THR A 3 38.58 -33.27 -1.22
CA THR A 3 37.66 -32.40 -1.91
C THR A 3 36.95 -31.55 -0.86
N PHE A 4 37.24 -30.25 -0.84
CA PHE A 4 36.49 -29.31 -0.03
C PHE A 4 35.22 -28.95 -0.78
N TYR A 5 34.07 -29.42 -0.30
CA TYR A 5 32.79 -28.93 -0.73
C TYR A 5 32.54 -27.61 0.00
N LEU A 6 32.74 -26.52 -0.71
CA LEU A 6 32.27 -25.20 -0.23
C LEU A 6 30.75 -25.21 -0.36
N SER A 7 30.07 -25.52 0.75
CA SER A 7 28.65 -25.28 0.83
C SER A 7 28.42 -23.78 0.89
N VAL A 8 28.17 -23.17 -0.27
CA VAL A 8 27.76 -21.78 -0.31
C VAL A 8 26.32 -21.75 0.15
N LEU A 9 26.12 -21.40 1.42
CA LEU A 9 24.80 -21.09 1.94
C LEU A 9 24.36 -19.78 1.32
N PHE A 10 23.50 -19.84 0.29
CA PHE A 10 22.80 -18.69 -0.19
C PHE A 10 21.67 -18.39 0.80
N LEU A 11 21.93 -17.46 1.70
CA LEU A 11 20.88 -16.84 2.50
C LEU A 11 20.07 -15.94 1.55
N PHE A 12 18.98 -16.47 1.05
CA PHE A 12 17.98 -15.65 0.38
C PHE A 12 17.21 -14.88 1.46
N ALA A 13 17.66 -13.65 1.73
CA ALA A 13 16.79 -12.72 2.44
C ALA A 13 15.60 -12.43 1.54
N ALA A 14 14.39 -12.83 1.95
CA ALA A 14 13.17 -12.48 1.24
C ALA A 14 13.10 -10.94 1.11
N PRO A 15 12.95 -10.39 -0.10
CA PRO A 15 12.79 -8.94 -0.26
C PRO A 15 11.58 -8.46 0.54
N ALA A 16 11.60 -7.21 1.02
CA ALA A 16 10.55 -6.65 1.86
C ALA A 16 9.14 -6.73 1.21
N TRP A 17 9.06 -6.71 -0.11
CA TRP A 17 7.80 -6.87 -0.85
C TRP A 17 7.22 -8.28 -0.77
N ALA A 18 8.00 -9.31 -0.39
CA ALA A 18 7.49 -10.67 -0.17
C ALA A 18 6.65 -10.78 1.12
N GLN A 19 6.60 -9.72 1.94
CA GLN A 19 5.80 -9.66 3.17
C GLN A 19 4.52 -8.82 2.98
N ILE A 20 3.94 -8.87 1.79
CA ILE A 20 2.68 -8.19 1.48
C ILE A 20 1.56 -8.81 2.32
N HIS A 21 0.73 -7.96 2.93
CA HIS A 21 -0.45 -8.42 3.66
C HIS A 21 -1.34 -9.26 2.73
N PRO A 22 -1.88 -10.41 3.18
CA PRO A 22 -2.70 -11.29 2.34
C PRO A 22 -3.88 -10.58 1.65
N LEU A 23 -4.44 -9.56 2.26
CA LEU A 23 -5.52 -8.77 1.68
C LEU A 23 -5.12 -8.10 0.36
N PHE A 24 -3.84 -7.79 0.19
CA PHE A 24 -3.30 -7.06 -0.95
C PHE A 24 -2.51 -7.95 -1.93
N LYS A 25 -2.54 -9.27 -1.76
CA LYS A 25 -1.74 -10.19 -2.59
C LYS A 25 -2.01 -10.08 -4.09
N ASP A 26 -3.25 -9.75 -4.47
CA ASP A 26 -3.66 -9.63 -5.88
C ASP A 26 -3.71 -8.17 -6.34
N ALA A 27 -3.21 -7.24 -5.53
CA ALA A 27 -3.23 -5.83 -5.87
C ALA A 27 -2.26 -5.51 -7.01
N ASP A 28 -2.70 -4.64 -7.90
CA ASP A 28 -1.87 -4.08 -8.96
C ASP A 28 -1.28 -2.75 -8.49
N MET A 29 -0.01 -2.76 -8.12
CA MET A 29 0.66 -1.59 -7.57
C MET A 29 0.75 -0.45 -8.58
N ALA A 30 1.01 -0.76 -9.85
CA ALA A 30 1.06 0.24 -10.91
C ALA A 30 -0.31 0.91 -11.12
N LEU A 31 -1.37 0.12 -11.08
CA LEU A 31 -2.74 0.64 -11.16
C LEU A 31 -3.04 1.54 -9.96
N GLY A 32 -2.70 1.12 -8.76
CA GLY A 32 -2.89 1.93 -7.55
C GLY A 32 -2.20 3.29 -7.63
N GLU A 33 -0.94 3.32 -8.08
CA GLU A 33 -0.18 4.55 -8.31
C GLU A 33 -0.88 5.47 -9.31
N LYS A 34 -1.32 4.90 -10.42
CA LYS A 34 -2.01 5.64 -11.48
C LYS A 34 -3.30 6.26 -10.97
N LEU A 35 -4.11 5.50 -10.25
CA LEU A 35 -5.39 5.97 -9.72
C LEU A 35 -5.21 7.08 -8.69
N ILE A 36 -4.21 6.99 -7.84
CA ILE A 36 -3.87 8.04 -6.87
C ILE A 36 -3.50 9.34 -7.60
N ALA A 37 -2.70 9.25 -8.65
CA ALA A 37 -2.28 10.40 -9.44
C ALA A 37 -3.45 11.00 -10.24
N GLU A 38 -4.23 10.18 -10.93
CA GLU A 38 -5.35 10.63 -11.78
C GLU A 38 -6.47 11.29 -10.99
N ASN A 39 -6.75 10.79 -9.79
CA ASN A 39 -7.82 11.32 -8.95
C ASN A 39 -7.35 12.42 -8.01
N LYS A 40 -6.11 12.87 -8.17
CA LYS A 40 -5.53 13.99 -7.40
C LYS A 40 -5.70 13.85 -5.89
N CYS A 41 -5.55 12.62 -5.39
CA CYS A 41 -5.73 12.32 -3.98
C CYS A 41 -4.84 13.17 -3.09
N ASN A 42 -3.58 13.39 -3.50
CA ASN A 42 -2.63 14.20 -2.73
C ASN A 42 -3.01 15.67 -2.67
N GLU A 43 -3.60 16.24 -3.72
CA GLU A 43 -4.02 17.65 -3.71
C GLU A 43 -5.07 17.93 -2.65
N CYS A 44 -6.05 17.03 -2.50
CA CYS A 44 -7.05 17.15 -1.44
C CYS A 44 -6.42 17.02 -0.05
N HIS A 45 -5.51 16.07 0.12
CA HIS A 45 -4.79 15.86 1.37
C HIS A 45 -3.91 17.06 1.73
N ILE A 46 -3.21 17.65 0.77
CA ILE A 46 -2.40 18.85 0.97
C ILE A 46 -3.27 20.00 1.48
N ARG A 47 -4.44 20.21 0.92
CA ARG A 47 -5.37 21.27 1.36
C ARG A 47 -5.84 21.08 2.80
N ARG A 48 -5.99 19.82 3.25
CA ARG A 48 -6.50 19.51 4.58
C ARG A 48 -5.43 19.54 5.67
N VAL A 49 -4.22 19.03 5.38
CA VAL A 49 -3.18 18.85 6.40
C VAL A 49 -1.90 19.62 6.12
N GLY A 50 -1.80 20.23 4.94
CA GLY A 50 -0.59 20.96 4.54
C GLY A 50 0.57 20.05 4.14
N GLY A 51 1.74 20.64 3.90
CA GLY A 51 2.94 19.91 3.49
C GLY A 51 2.74 19.20 2.15
N ASP A 52 3.13 17.93 2.08
CA ASP A 52 2.94 17.04 0.93
C ASP A 52 1.66 16.21 1.02
N GLY A 53 0.81 16.45 2.01
CA GLY A 53 -0.42 15.70 2.24
C GLY A 53 -0.23 14.38 2.98
N SER A 54 0.99 13.94 3.21
CA SER A 54 1.28 12.61 3.80
C SER A 54 0.87 12.50 5.26
N ALA A 55 0.68 13.63 5.96
CA ALA A 55 0.26 13.64 7.35
C ALA A 55 -1.13 13.00 7.57
N MET A 56 -1.94 12.84 6.52
CA MET A 56 -3.20 12.09 6.59
C MET A 56 -3.00 10.59 6.78
N TYR A 57 -1.87 10.07 6.36
CA TYR A 57 -1.57 8.64 6.40
C TYR A 57 -0.80 8.29 7.67
N LYS A 58 -1.50 8.35 8.81
CA LYS A 58 -0.90 8.07 10.12
C LYS A 58 -1.19 6.63 10.56
N PRO A 59 -0.16 5.79 10.74
CA PRO A 59 -0.36 4.39 11.16
C PRO A 59 -1.03 4.22 12.53
N LYS A 60 -1.01 5.24 13.37
CA LYS A 60 -1.55 5.20 14.74
C LYS A 60 -2.88 5.93 14.91
N GLY A 61 -3.62 6.17 13.82
CA GLY A 61 -4.92 6.82 13.88
C GLY A 61 -6.08 5.81 13.91
N ARG A 62 -7.21 6.19 13.31
CA ARG A 62 -8.39 5.33 13.17
C ARG A 62 -8.12 4.09 12.32
N ILE A 63 -7.14 4.20 11.41
CA ILE A 63 -6.76 3.10 10.53
C ILE A 63 -5.62 2.35 11.20
N ASN A 64 -5.93 1.24 11.83
CA ASN A 64 -4.96 0.44 12.58
C ASN A 64 -4.81 -1.00 12.07
N ASN A 65 -5.41 -1.32 10.93
CA ASN A 65 -5.25 -2.60 10.26
C ASN A 65 -5.54 -2.47 8.76
N ALA A 66 -5.17 -3.49 8.00
CA ALA A 66 -5.31 -3.48 6.55
C ALA A 66 -6.77 -3.39 6.08
N GLY A 67 -7.68 -4.06 6.77
CA GLY A 67 -9.11 -3.99 6.45
C GLY A 67 -9.68 -2.59 6.64
N ALA A 68 -9.30 -1.91 7.71
CA ALA A 68 -9.71 -0.53 7.97
C ALA A 68 -9.14 0.43 6.91
N LEU A 69 -7.91 0.21 6.46
CA LEU A 69 -7.30 0.99 5.38
C LEU A 69 -8.10 0.85 4.08
N ARG A 70 -8.39 -0.39 3.69
CA ARG A 70 -9.20 -0.65 2.50
C ARG A 70 -10.59 -0.04 2.61
N GLY A 71 -11.23 -0.15 3.77
CA GLY A 71 -12.52 0.45 4.04
C GLY A 71 -12.51 1.97 3.92
N MET A 72 -11.45 2.63 4.34
CA MET A 72 -11.31 4.08 4.21
C MET A 72 -11.15 4.50 2.74
N VAL A 73 -10.39 3.76 1.95
CA VAL A 73 -10.28 4.02 0.50
C VAL A 73 -11.65 3.87 -0.17
N GLU A 74 -12.41 2.83 0.19
CA GLU A 74 -13.76 2.63 -0.33
C GLU A 74 -14.71 3.74 0.10
N TYR A 75 -14.60 4.20 1.34
CA TYR A 75 -15.37 5.36 1.80
C TYR A 75 -15.08 6.60 0.95
N CYS A 76 -13.82 6.90 0.68
CA CYS A 76 -13.44 8.01 -0.18
C CYS A 76 -13.94 7.83 -1.62
N ASN A 77 -13.87 6.60 -2.15
CA ASN A 77 -14.43 6.27 -3.46
C ASN A 77 -15.91 6.64 -3.55
N THR A 78 -16.69 6.29 -2.55
CA THR A 78 -18.13 6.58 -2.47
C THR A 78 -18.39 8.07 -2.30
N GLU A 79 -17.72 8.70 -1.34
CA GLU A 79 -17.94 10.12 -1.03
C GLU A 79 -17.54 11.05 -2.19
N LEU A 80 -16.46 10.71 -2.88
CA LEU A 80 -15.94 11.51 -4.01
C LEU A 80 -16.45 11.03 -5.36
N ASN A 81 -17.23 9.97 -5.37
CA ASN A 81 -17.82 9.39 -6.59
C ASN A 81 -16.76 9.05 -7.64
N LEU A 82 -15.71 8.35 -7.23
CA LEU A 82 -14.55 8.06 -8.08
C LEU A 82 -14.81 6.95 -9.11
N GLY A 83 -15.81 6.11 -8.87
CA GLY A 83 -16.15 5.01 -9.79
C GLY A 83 -15.18 3.83 -9.71
N PHE A 84 -14.51 3.64 -8.59
CA PHE A 84 -13.59 2.52 -8.41
C PHE A 84 -14.33 1.19 -8.31
N PHE A 85 -13.82 0.20 -9.02
CA PHE A 85 -14.16 -1.20 -8.78
C PHE A 85 -13.42 -1.73 -7.54
N PRO A 86 -13.83 -2.87 -6.97
CA PRO A 86 -13.14 -3.45 -5.80
C PRO A 86 -11.63 -3.64 -6.01
N GLU A 87 -11.20 -4.02 -7.22
CA GLU A 87 -9.79 -4.17 -7.58
C GLU A 87 -9.04 -2.84 -7.52
N ASP A 88 -9.69 -1.77 -7.95
CA ASP A 88 -9.11 -0.42 -7.93
C ASP A 88 -8.91 0.04 -6.49
N THR A 89 -9.94 -0.10 -5.67
CA THR A 89 -9.88 0.22 -4.22
C THR A 89 -8.77 -0.56 -3.53
N ASN A 90 -8.67 -1.86 -3.83
CA ASN A 90 -7.65 -2.72 -3.25
C ASN A 90 -6.24 -2.30 -3.68
N SER A 91 -6.06 -1.94 -4.95
CA SER A 91 -4.76 -1.52 -5.49
C SER A 91 -4.31 -0.18 -4.88
N VAL A 92 -5.22 0.78 -4.72
CA VAL A 92 -4.92 2.04 -4.04
C VAL A 92 -4.55 1.81 -2.59
N ALA A 93 -5.33 1.00 -1.87
CA ALA A 93 -5.04 0.66 -0.48
C ALA A 93 -3.68 -0.04 -0.33
N ALA A 94 -3.33 -0.92 -1.25
CA ALA A 94 -2.04 -1.61 -1.24
C ALA A 94 -0.87 -0.65 -1.39
N VAL A 95 -0.97 0.34 -2.27
CA VAL A 95 0.05 1.39 -2.42
C VAL A 95 0.21 2.20 -1.14
N LEU A 96 -0.89 2.63 -0.54
CA LEU A 96 -0.87 3.38 0.72
C LEU A 96 -0.28 2.54 1.85
N ASN A 97 -0.59 1.24 1.89
CA ASN A 97 0.00 0.34 2.86
C ASN A 97 1.52 0.20 2.68
N GLN A 98 1.98 0.05 1.46
CA GLN A 98 3.40 -0.07 1.18
C GLN A 98 4.17 1.19 1.58
N ARG A 99 3.60 2.35 1.35
CA ARG A 99 4.28 3.62 1.60
C ARG A 99 4.20 4.08 3.04
N PHE A 100 3.04 3.94 3.67
CA PHE A 100 2.77 4.63 4.94
C PHE A 100 2.42 3.70 6.09
N TYR A 101 1.48 2.78 5.90
CA TYR A 101 0.92 1.99 6.99
C TYR A 101 1.72 0.75 7.32
N LYS A 102 2.18 0.04 6.33
CA LYS A 102 3.05 -1.15 6.46
C LYS A 102 2.46 -2.27 7.31
N PHE A 103 1.15 -2.45 7.24
CA PHE A 103 0.48 -3.60 7.86
C PHE A 103 0.94 -4.90 7.19
N ARG A 104 1.13 -5.92 8.02
CA ARG A 104 1.62 -7.24 7.56
C ARG A 104 0.62 -8.35 7.83
#